data_f556a81779dee8b631cccaf108758db8
#
_entry.id   f556a81779dee8b631cccaf108758db8
#
_cell.length_a   1.000
_cell.length_b   1.000
_cell.length_c   1.000
_cell.angle_alpha   90.00
_cell.angle_beta   90.00
_cell.angle_gamma   90.00
#
_symmetry.space_group_name_H-M   'P 1'
#
loop_
_entity.id
_entity.type
_entity.pdbx_description
1 polymer ?
#
loop_
_entity_poly.entity_id
_entity_poly.type
_entity_poly.pdbx_seq_one_letter_code
_entity_poly.pdbx_strand_id
1 'polypeptide(L)'
;MPLTMSGQDSFDIRAASMYYPHRFIPKELKMEVAYSQINLPFDWLQFWFQAPLFHFHSIYGLRNGFSLDARFSSLFVSNQLSVGGRWHKQVHDFSFNAGYDLGFTWGYFYQQGFATTVTSWVHTPNGSIGYRYKDIAFTLKYEYFVVAGLSSKQGDHEMVVENTFGNGGCLGLYMEQRVHNNNVLVLGFKNSFVKHNFLAWPAFTTFDRIYSIPEFYVGLIL
;
A
#
# COMPACT_ATOMS: atom_id res chain seq x y z
N MET A 1 -44.33 -26.67 14.68
CA MET A 1 -43.96 -25.75 13.60
C MET A 1 -42.43 -25.75 13.52
N PRO A 2 -41.83 -26.23 12.45
CA PRO A 2 -40.39 -26.11 12.30
C PRO A 2 -40.07 -24.64 11.91
N LEU A 3 -39.24 -24.01 12.71
CA LEU A 3 -38.61 -22.73 12.37
C LEU A 3 -37.72 -22.98 11.12
N THR A 4 -38.18 -22.53 9.97
CA THR A 4 -37.37 -22.40 8.78
C THR A 4 -36.29 -21.38 9.10
N MET A 5 -35.05 -21.86 9.34
CA MET A 5 -33.87 -21.02 9.32
C MET A 5 -33.78 -20.37 7.92
N SER A 6 -34.08 -19.09 7.86
CA SER A 6 -33.81 -18.23 6.73
C SER A 6 -32.38 -18.49 6.25
N GLY A 7 -32.22 -18.81 4.97
CA GLY A 7 -30.93 -19.08 4.39
C GLY A 7 -29.95 -17.94 4.70
N GLN A 8 -28.89 -18.29 5.41
CA GLN A 8 -27.72 -17.43 5.49
C GLN A 8 -27.23 -17.27 4.05
N ASP A 9 -27.40 -16.08 3.48
CA ASP A 9 -26.70 -15.71 2.26
C ASP A 9 -25.23 -16.04 2.46
N SER A 10 -24.74 -17.01 1.70
CA SER A 10 -23.35 -17.46 1.80
C SER A 10 -22.45 -16.34 1.30
N PHE A 11 -22.02 -15.48 2.22
CA PHE A 11 -21.05 -14.42 1.91
C PHE A 11 -19.74 -15.09 1.45
N ASP A 12 -19.30 -14.72 0.27
CA ASP A 12 -17.99 -15.14 -0.22
C ASP A 12 -16.99 -14.00 -0.03
N ILE A 13 -16.08 -14.18 0.94
CA ILE A 13 -15.01 -13.21 1.22
C ILE A 13 -14.19 -12.87 -0.04
N ARG A 14 -14.08 -13.79 -0.99
CA ARG A 14 -13.38 -13.55 -2.26
C ARG A 14 -14.04 -12.43 -3.06
N ALA A 15 -15.37 -12.39 -3.07
CA ALA A 15 -16.08 -11.35 -3.81
C ALA A 15 -15.89 -9.96 -3.18
N ALA A 16 -15.60 -9.87 -1.89
CA ALA A 16 -15.47 -8.61 -1.16
C ALA A 16 -14.00 -8.17 -0.93
N SER A 17 -13.04 -9.07 -0.98
CA SER A 17 -11.61 -8.79 -0.72
C SER A 17 -10.99 -7.88 -1.76
N MET A 18 -9.93 -7.15 -1.36
CA MET A 18 -9.07 -6.35 -2.23
C MET A 18 -7.61 -6.82 -2.23
N TYR A 19 -7.09 -7.29 -1.09
CA TYR A 19 -5.72 -7.79 -0.97
C TYR A 19 -5.58 -9.25 -1.36
N TYR A 20 -6.59 -10.08 -1.01
CA TYR A 20 -6.61 -11.47 -1.46
C TYR A 20 -6.68 -11.52 -3.00
N PRO A 21 -5.67 -12.10 -3.68
CA PRO A 21 -5.47 -11.93 -5.11
C PRO A 21 -6.38 -12.80 -5.98
N HIS A 22 -7.70 -12.74 -5.76
CA HIS A 22 -8.70 -13.44 -6.56
C HIS A 22 -8.93 -12.77 -7.91
N ARG A 23 -9.68 -13.40 -8.77
CA ARG A 23 -10.15 -12.77 -10.02
C ARG A 23 -11.30 -11.82 -9.71
N PHE A 24 -11.08 -10.54 -9.95
CA PHE A 24 -12.12 -9.53 -9.82
C PHE A 24 -13.18 -9.68 -10.92
N ILE A 25 -14.42 -9.35 -10.57
CA ILE A 25 -15.53 -9.31 -11.54
C ILE A 25 -15.24 -8.18 -12.53
N PRO A 26 -15.34 -8.43 -13.86
CA PRO A 26 -15.12 -7.37 -14.84
C PRO A 26 -16.08 -6.20 -14.66
N LYS A 27 -15.57 -4.97 -14.72
CA LYS A 27 -16.27 -3.69 -14.50
C LYS A 27 -16.70 -3.44 -13.06
N GLU A 28 -16.33 -4.28 -12.10
CA GLU A 28 -16.51 -4.01 -10.68
C GLU A 28 -15.44 -3.04 -10.19
N LEU A 29 -15.85 -2.02 -9.45
CA LEU A 29 -14.99 -1.10 -8.74
C LEU A 29 -15.11 -1.37 -7.25
N LYS A 30 -14.00 -1.62 -6.58
CA LYS A 30 -13.91 -1.71 -5.12
C LYS A 30 -13.07 -0.56 -4.60
N MET A 31 -13.45 -0.07 -3.43
CA MET A 31 -12.77 1.04 -2.78
C MET A 31 -12.50 0.72 -1.33
N GLU A 32 -11.40 1.20 -0.82
CA GLU A 32 -10.97 1.08 0.56
C GLU A 32 -10.52 2.43 1.07
N VAL A 33 -10.87 2.72 2.31
CA VAL A 33 -10.29 3.81 3.10
C VAL A 33 -9.53 3.20 4.25
N ALA A 34 -8.29 3.63 4.46
CA ALA A 34 -7.46 3.05 5.49
C ALA A 34 -6.59 4.09 6.19
N TYR A 35 -6.18 3.70 7.38
CA TYR A 35 -5.21 4.39 8.22
C TYR A 35 -4.05 3.45 8.52
N SER A 36 -2.85 3.98 8.51
CA SER A 36 -1.69 3.25 9.00
C SER A 36 -0.79 4.11 9.86
N GLN A 37 0.06 3.45 10.62
CA GLN A 37 1.03 4.06 11.51
C GLN A 37 2.41 3.50 11.20
N ILE A 38 3.30 4.37 10.74
CA ILE A 38 4.69 4.05 10.43
C ILE A 38 5.56 4.38 11.64
N ASN A 39 6.40 3.45 12.04
CA ASN A 39 7.42 3.70 13.06
C ASN A 39 8.74 4.06 12.38
N LEU A 40 9.15 5.33 12.50
CA LEU A 40 10.40 5.80 11.91
C LEU A 40 11.61 5.31 12.72
N PRO A 41 12.73 5.02 12.04
CA PRO A 41 13.96 4.62 12.72
C PRO A 41 14.44 5.71 13.70
N PHE A 42 14.87 5.30 14.89
CA PHE A 42 15.41 6.19 15.91
C PHE A 42 16.57 7.06 15.38
N ASP A 43 17.42 6.48 14.56
CA ASP A 43 18.59 7.15 14.00
C ASP A 43 18.26 8.35 13.11
N TRP A 44 17.04 8.45 12.59
CA TRP A 44 16.65 9.57 11.73
C TRP A 44 16.32 10.83 12.54
N LEU A 45 15.70 10.65 13.71
CA LEU A 45 15.11 11.74 14.50
C LEU A 45 15.71 11.85 15.90
N GLN A 46 16.54 10.88 16.32
CA GLN A 46 17.07 10.75 17.69
C GLN A 46 15.98 10.56 18.76
N PHE A 47 14.75 10.24 18.34
CA PHE A 47 13.62 9.84 19.17
C PHE A 47 12.66 8.93 18.39
N TRP A 48 11.85 8.17 19.12
CA TRP A 48 10.81 7.33 18.51
C TRP A 48 9.69 8.21 18.00
N PHE A 49 9.41 8.15 16.70
CA PHE A 49 8.34 8.89 16.07
C PHE A 49 7.45 7.99 15.26
N GLN A 50 6.14 8.14 15.47
CA GLN A 50 5.10 7.42 14.75
C GLN A 50 4.40 8.39 13.81
N ALA A 51 4.48 8.12 12.52
CA ALA A 51 3.85 8.95 11.50
C ALA A 51 2.51 8.33 11.07
N PRO A 52 1.38 9.08 11.17
CA PRO A 52 0.09 8.62 10.67
C PRO A 52 0.04 8.75 9.16
N LEU A 53 -0.47 7.72 8.46
CA LEU A 53 -0.74 7.75 7.03
C LEU A 53 -2.19 7.46 6.74
N PHE A 54 -2.77 8.21 5.83
CA PHE A 54 -4.10 7.97 5.28
C PHE A 54 -3.97 7.39 3.89
N HIS A 55 -4.78 6.35 3.62
CA HIS A 55 -4.77 5.65 2.34
C HIS A 55 -6.16 5.64 1.74
N PHE A 56 -6.19 5.84 0.45
CA PHE A 56 -7.33 5.53 -0.39
C PHE A 56 -6.85 4.56 -1.47
N HIS A 57 -7.54 3.44 -1.59
CA HIS A 57 -7.20 2.38 -2.52
C HIS A 57 -8.43 1.99 -3.35
N SER A 58 -8.26 1.83 -4.64
CA SER A 58 -9.30 1.36 -5.53
C SER A 58 -8.79 0.32 -6.49
N ILE A 59 -9.63 -0.69 -6.77
CA ILE A 59 -9.34 -1.74 -7.75
C ILE A 59 -10.50 -1.82 -8.73
N TYR A 60 -10.18 -1.81 -10.01
CA TYR A 60 -11.14 -2.00 -11.09
C TYR A 60 -10.88 -3.31 -11.81
N GLY A 61 -11.87 -4.20 -11.79
CA GLY A 61 -11.79 -5.51 -12.43
C GLY A 61 -11.81 -5.42 -13.95
N LEU A 62 -10.87 -6.09 -14.59
CA LEU A 62 -10.80 -6.27 -16.04
C LEU A 62 -11.10 -7.72 -16.44
N ARG A 63 -11.16 -7.99 -17.74
CA ARG A 63 -11.34 -9.34 -18.26
C ARG A 63 -10.06 -10.18 -18.09
N ASN A 64 -10.21 -11.51 -18.18
CA ASN A 64 -9.11 -12.48 -18.21
C ASN A 64 -8.22 -12.48 -16.95
N GLY A 65 -8.76 -12.07 -15.79
CA GLY A 65 -8.02 -12.05 -14.52
C GLY A 65 -7.06 -10.86 -14.36
N PHE A 66 -7.23 -9.81 -15.17
CA PHE A 66 -6.52 -8.54 -14.98
C PHE A 66 -7.32 -7.59 -14.10
N SER A 67 -6.64 -6.69 -13.46
CA SER A 67 -7.22 -5.54 -12.75
C SER A 67 -6.35 -4.30 -12.91
N LEU A 68 -6.97 -3.13 -12.80
CA LEU A 68 -6.28 -1.86 -12.57
C LEU A 68 -6.35 -1.54 -11.08
N ASP A 69 -5.28 -1.00 -10.56
CA ASP A 69 -5.11 -0.65 -9.16
C ASP A 69 -4.70 0.81 -9.08
N ALA A 70 -5.34 1.59 -8.22
CA ALA A 70 -4.96 2.96 -7.95
C ALA A 70 -4.92 3.19 -6.45
N ARG A 71 -3.82 3.74 -5.95
CA ARG A 71 -3.60 4.01 -4.53
C ARG A 71 -3.13 5.44 -4.34
N PHE A 72 -3.73 6.11 -3.37
CA PHE A 72 -3.29 7.40 -2.87
C PHE A 72 -2.93 7.25 -1.40
N SER A 73 -1.75 7.72 -1.02
CA SER A 73 -1.27 7.72 0.36
C SER A 73 -0.80 9.12 0.74
N SER A 74 -1.16 9.58 1.93
CA SER A 74 -0.90 10.95 2.39
C SER A 74 -0.49 10.99 3.86
N LEU A 75 0.56 11.75 4.13
CA LEU A 75 0.97 12.20 5.45
C LEU A 75 0.74 13.73 5.61
N PHE A 76 -0.16 14.32 4.85
CA PHE A 76 -0.40 15.77 4.71
C PHE A 76 0.74 16.54 4.04
N VAL A 77 1.98 16.41 4.52
CA VAL A 77 3.17 17.09 3.98
C VAL A 77 3.78 16.35 2.79
N SER A 78 3.55 15.06 2.70
CA SER A 78 4.00 14.21 1.59
C SER A 78 2.88 13.30 1.11
N ASN A 79 2.82 13.11 -0.18
CA ASN A 79 1.76 12.39 -0.84
C ASN A 79 2.33 11.48 -1.92
N GLN A 80 1.67 10.37 -2.16
CA GLN A 80 1.98 9.47 -3.27
C GLN A 80 0.70 9.03 -3.96
N LEU A 81 0.66 9.16 -5.27
CA LEU A 81 -0.35 8.56 -6.12
C LEU A 81 0.31 7.47 -6.95
N SER A 82 -0.22 6.26 -6.91
CA SER A 82 0.26 5.15 -7.72
C SER A 82 -0.88 4.51 -8.50
N VAL A 83 -0.58 4.13 -9.74
CA VAL A 83 -1.50 3.42 -10.63
C VAL A 83 -0.76 2.25 -11.25
N GLY A 84 -1.42 1.11 -11.33
CA GLY A 84 -0.80 -0.10 -11.87
C GLY A 84 -1.77 -1.12 -12.41
N GLY A 85 -1.20 -2.18 -12.97
CA GLY A 85 -1.92 -3.33 -13.47
C GLY A 85 -1.48 -4.61 -12.77
N ARG A 86 -2.42 -5.50 -12.55
CA ARG A 86 -2.17 -6.81 -11.93
C ARG A 86 -2.84 -7.92 -12.69
N TRP A 87 -2.18 -9.05 -12.74
CA TRP A 87 -2.73 -10.31 -13.22
C TRP A 87 -2.94 -11.24 -12.03
N HIS A 88 -4.10 -11.90 -11.99
CA HIS A 88 -4.54 -12.75 -10.90
C HIS A 88 -4.79 -14.16 -11.37
N LYS A 89 -4.33 -15.14 -10.59
CA LYS A 89 -4.60 -16.55 -10.80
C LYS A 89 -5.02 -17.20 -9.48
N GLN A 90 -6.12 -17.94 -9.51
CA GLN A 90 -6.64 -18.68 -8.36
C GLN A 90 -6.53 -20.18 -8.60
N VAL A 91 -6.11 -20.90 -7.57
CA VAL A 91 -6.02 -22.37 -7.54
C VAL A 91 -6.56 -22.84 -6.19
N HIS A 92 -7.79 -23.35 -6.18
CA HIS A 92 -8.51 -23.74 -4.95
C HIS A 92 -8.62 -22.58 -3.96
N ASP A 93 -8.10 -22.77 -2.74
CA ASP A 93 -8.09 -21.73 -1.68
C ASP A 93 -6.86 -20.83 -1.71
N PHE A 94 -5.93 -21.10 -2.62
CA PHE A 94 -4.78 -20.24 -2.87
C PHE A 94 -5.01 -19.33 -4.06
N SER A 95 -4.45 -18.16 -3.99
CA SER A 95 -4.46 -17.18 -5.08
C SER A 95 -3.12 -16.49 -5.17
N PHE A 96 -2.79 -16.07 -6.39
CA PHE A 96 -1.52 -15.42 -6.71
C PHE A 96 -1.79 -14.20 -7.57
N ASN A 97 -1.02 -13.15 -7.37
CA ASN A 97 -0.94 -12.08 -8.36
C ASN A 97 0.51 -11.70 -8.65
N ALA A 98 0.68 -11.10 -9.82
CA ALA A 98 1.87 -10.37 -10.19
C ALA A 98 1.43 -9.05 -10.82
N GLY A 99 2.12 -7.98 -10.50
CA GLY A 99 1.74 -6.65 -10.93
C GLY A 99 2.90 -5.68 -10.99
N TYR A 100 2.57 -4.51 -11.50
CA TYR A 100 3.49 -3.40 -11.59
C TYR A 100 2.72 -2.09 -11.40
N ASP A 101 3.21 -1.26 -10.48
CA ASP A 101 2.64 0.04 -10.20
C ASP A 101 3.66 1.14 -10.54
N LEU A 102 3.18 2.23 -11.12
CA LEU A 102 3.92 3.48 -11.30
C LEU A 102 3.36 4.50 -10.33
N GLY A 103 4.20 4.99 -9.44
CA GLY A 103 3.87 5.99 -8.44
C GLY A 103 4.55 7.32 -8.71
N PHE A 104 3.89 8.40 -8.37
CA PHE A 104 4.46 9.73 -8.27
C PHE A 104 4.34 10.22 -6.84
N THR A 105 5.48 10.59 -6.26
CA THR A 105 5.56 11.12 -4.90
C THR A 105 5.88 12.60 -4.97
N TRP A 106 5.18 13.39 -4.16
CA TRP A 106 5.46 14.81 -3.96
C TRP A 106 5.27 15.19 -2.51
N GLY A 107 6.12 16.08 -2.04
CA GLY A 107 6.06 16.60 -0.68
C GLY A 107 6.45 18.08 -0.64
N TYR A 108 5.83 18.77 0.29
CA TYR A 108 6.17 20.14 0.62
C TYR A 108 6.11 20.33 2.13
N PHE A 109 7.20 20.84 2.66
CA PHE A 109 7.32 21.12 4.09
C PHE A 109 7.94 22.49 4.30
N TYR A 110 7.27 23.31 5.08
CA TYR A 110 7.77 24.64 5.44
C TYR A 110 7.85 24.77 6.95
N GLN A 111 9.04 24.99 7.48
CA GLN A 111 9.26 25.24 8.90
C GLN A 111 10.39 26.22 9.11
N GLN A 112 10.14 27.26 9.93
CA GLN A 112 11.15 28.23 10.41
C GLN A 112 11.99 28.87 9.29
N GLY A 113 11.39 29.23 8.17
CA GLY A 113 12.08 29.84 7.04
C GLY A 113 12.71 28.87 6.03
N PHE A 114 12.61 27.57 6.26
CA PHE A 114 13.09 26.56 5.32
C PHE A 114 11.90 25.92 4.59
N ALA A 115 11.90 26.04 3.28
CA ALA A 115 10.98 25.35 2.39
C ALA A 115 11.69 24.13 1.79
N THR A 116 11.18 22.94 2.08
CA THR A 116 11.71 21.71 1.47
C THR A 116 10.65 21.14 0.53
N THR A 117 11.05 20.81 -0.69
CA THR A 117 10.22 20.13 -1.67
C THR A 117 10.89 18.81 -2.07
N VAL A 118 10.08 17.78 -2.30
CA VAL A 118 10.55 16.51 -2.82
C VAL A 118 9.61 16.04 -3.91
N THR A 119 10.18 15.52 -5.00
CA THR A 119 9.42 14.85 -6.06
C THR A 119 10.19 13.63 -6.52
N SER A 120 9.47 12.54 -6.84
CA SER A 120 10.08 11.35 -7.41
C SER A 120 9.05 10.48 -8.12
N TRP A 121 9.51 9.69 -9.09
CA TRP A 121 8.79 8.57 -9.65
C TRP A 121 9.22 7.28 -8.95
N VAL A 122 8.26 6.40 -8.68
CA VAL A 122 8.53 5.12 -8.02
C VAL A 122 7.93 4.00 -8.86
N HIS A 123 8.78 3.12 -9.33
CA HIS A 123 8.42 1.91 -10.04
C HIS A 123 8.34 0.76 -9.04
N THR A 124 7.19 0.09 -8.99
CA THR A 124 6.94 -0.94 -7.97
C THR A 124 6.47 -2.25 -8.61
N PRO A 125 7.40 -3.09 -9.12
CA PRO A 125 7.06 -4.47 -9.37
C PRO A 125 6.62 -5.15 -8.07
N ASN A 126 5.55 -5.91 -8.13
CA ASN A 126 4.96 -6.52 -6.95
C ASN A 126 4.33 -7.88 -7.23
N GLY A 127 4.14 -8.65 -6.17
CA GLY A 127 3.44 -9.91 -6.23
C GLY A 127 2.87 -10.28 -4.87
N SER A 128 1.83 -11.10 -4.87
CA SER A 128 1.27 -11.62 -3.64
C SER A 128 0.77 -13.05 -3.78
N ILE A 129 0.71 -13.72 -2.63
CA ILE A 129 0.09 -15.01 -2.44
C ILE A 129 -0.97 -14.87 -1.35
N GLY A 130 -2.17 -15.38 -1.61
CA GLY A 130 -3.27 -15.39 -0.67
C GLY A 130 -3.72 -16.80 -0.34
N TYR A 131 -4.18 -16.98 0.89
CA TYR A 131 -4.83 -18.18 1.36
C TYR A 131 -6.15 -17.82 2.04
N ARG A 132 -7.21 -18.53 1.66
CA ARG A 132 -8.53 -18.35 2.25
C ARG A 132 -8.83 -19.46 3.25
N TYR A 133 -9.32 -19.06 4.42
CA TYR A 133 -9.85 -19.96 5.42
C TYR A 133 -11.23 -19.49 5.86
N LYS A 134 -12.30 -20.14 5.39
CA LYS A 134 -13.71 -19.76 5.63
C LYS A 134 -13.97 -18.31 5.19
N ASP A 135 -14.36 -17.45 6.14
CA ASP A 135 -14.70 -16.03 5.92
C ASP A 135 -13.53 -15.09 6.19
N ILE A 136 -12.32 -15.63 6.26
CA ILE A 136 -11.09 -14.87 6.46
C ILE A 136 -10.16 -15.14 5.28
N ALA A 137 -9.53 -14.10 4.77
CA ALA A 137 -8.47 -14.20 3.77
C ALA A 137 -7.15 -13.65 4.33
N PHE A 138 -6.08 -14.38 4.09
CA PHE A 138 -4.72 -13.96 4.44
C PHE A 138 -3.95 -13.72 3.15
N THR A 139 -3.17 -12.63 3.11
CA THR A 139 -2.36 -12.27 1.94
C THR A 139 -0.98 -11.87 2.38
N LEU A 140 0.02 -12.52 1.81
CA LEU A 140 1.43 -12.12 1.89
C LEU A 140 1.77 -11.40 0.58
N LYS A 141 2.24 -10.15 0.67
CA LYS A 141 2.56 -9.30 -0.47
C LYS A 141 4.01 -8.84 -0.38
N TYR A 142 4.71 -8.87 -1.51
CA TYR A 142 6.03 -8.29 -1.66
C TYR A 142 6.01 -7.20 -2.72
N GLU A 143 6.66 -6.08 -2.42
CA GLU A 143 6.82 -4.93 -3.31
C GLU A 143 8.30 -4.55 -3.35
N TYR A 144 8.85 -4.27 -4.53
CA TYR A 144 10.21 -3.76 -4.68
C TYR A 144 10.15 -2.35 -5.24
N PHE A 145 10.93 -1.44 -4.67
CA PHE A 145 10.88 -0.02 -5.02
C PHE A 145 12.12 0.39 -5.82
N VAL A 146 11.90 0.86 -7.03
CA VAL A 146 12.91 1.54 -7.85
C VAL A 146 12.50 2.99 -7.98
N VAL A 147 13.32 3.87 -7.45
CA VAL A 147 13.07 5.32 -7.49
C VAL A 147 13.77 5.90 -8.71
N ALA A 148 13.07 6.76 -9.45
CA ALA A 148 13.58 7.45 -10.62
C ALA A 148 13.26 8.95 -10.54
N GLY A 149 14.20 9.78 -11.00
CA GLY A 149 14.02 11.22 -11.07
C GLY A 149 13.74 11.86 -9.71
N LEU A 150 14.46 11.43 -8.67
CA LEU A 150 14.38 12.06 -7.36
C LEU A 150 14.97 13.45 -7.42
N SER A 151 14.17 14.44 -7.03
CA SER A 151 14.61 15.82 -6.81
C SER A 151 14.15 16.27 -5.43
N SER A 152 15.09 16.70 -4.60
CA SER A 152 14.83 17.33 -3.30
C SER A 152 15.49 18.70 -3.27
N LYS A 153 14.73 19.72 -2.92
CA LYS A 153 15.19 21.11 -2.87
C LYS A 153 14.90 21.71 -1.50
N GLN A 154 15.82 22.51 -1.02
CA GLN A 154 15.65 23.32 0.18
C GLN A 154 15.82 24.80 -0.19
N GLY A 155 14.71 25.56 -0.24
CA GLY A 155 14.68 26.87 -0.86
C GLY A 155 15.06 26.79 -2.34
N ASP A 156 16.05 27.59 -2.76
CA ASP A 156 16.57 27.58 -4.14
C ASP A 156 17.71 26.58 -4.36
N HIS A 157 18.14 25.86 -3.32
CA HIS A 157 19.25 24.92 -3.40
C HIS A 157 18.75 23.49 -3.65
N GLU A 158 19.32 22.84 -4.66
CA GLU A 158 19.12 21.40 -4.88
C GLU A 158 19.97 20.62 -3.88
N MET A 159 19.30 19.83 -3.03
CA MET A 159 19.96 19.01 -2.02
C MET A 159 20.34 17.64 -2.55
N VAL A 160 19.45 17.03 -3.32
CA VAL A 160 19.65 15.70 -3.91
C VAL A 160 19.00 15.65 -5.27
N VAL A 161 19.75 15.19 -6.25
CA VAL A 161 19.23 14.80 -7.57
C VAL A 161 19.80 13.43 -7.90
N GLU A 162 18.93 12.43 -7.87
CA GLU A 162 19.30 11.05 -8.21
C GLU A 162 18.47 10.59 -9.41
N ASN A 163 19.14 10.07 -10.43
CA ASN A 163 18.44 9.65 -11.64
C ASN A 163 17.63 8.38 -11.43
N THR A 164 18.28 7.30 -10.98
CA THR A 164 17.60 6.03 -10.72
C THR A 164 18.37 5.19 -9.73
N PHE A 165 17.68 4.65 -8.72
CA PHE A 165 18.29 3.72 -7.75
C PHE A 165 17.27 2.72 -7.21
N GLY A 166 17.77 1.54 -6.82
CA GLY A 166 17.00 0.56 -6.04
C GLY A 166 16.87 1.04 -4.60
N ASN A 167 15.65 1.33 -4.17
CA ASN A 167 15.37 1.82 -2.82
C ASN A 167 15.21 0.69 -1.81
N GLY A 168 14.90 -0.52 -2.26
CA GLY A 168 14.65 -1.68 -1.40
C GLY A 168 13.26 -2.26 -1.62
N GLY A 169 12.73 -2.95 -0.62
CA GLY A 169 11.42 -3.61 -0.76
C GLY A 169 10.58 -3.59 0.51
N CYS A 170 9.34 -4.02 0.39
CA CYS A 170 8.38 -4.13 1.47
C CYS A 170 7.76 -5.51 1.48
N LEU A 171 7.65 -6.11 2.66
CA LEU A 171 6.88 -7.31 2.90
C LEU A 171 5.67 -6.96 3.74
N GLY A 172 4.48 -7.28 3.25
CA GLY A 172 3.21 -7.02 3.91
C GLY A 172 2.42 -8.30 4.16
N LEU A 173 1.86 -8.43 5.35
CA LEU A 173 0.88 -9.45 5.70
C LEU A 173 -0.46 -8.78 5.96
N TYR A 174 -1.50 -9.22 5.28
CA TYR A 174 -2.85 -8.68 5.41
C TYR A 174 -3.83 -9.78 5.78
N MET A 175 -4.76 -9.45 6.64
CA MET A 175 -5.93 -10.25 6.99
C MET A 175 -7.17 -9.46 6.63
N GLU A 176 -8.08 -10.07 5.89
CA GLU A 176 -9.35 -9.51 5.49
C GLU A 176 -10.46 -10.35 6.11
N GLN A 177 -11.40 -9.69 6.80
CA GLN A 177 -12.51 -10.33 7.48
C GLN A 177 -13.79 -9.53 7.33
N ARG A 178 -14.90 -10.21 7.04
CA ARG A 178 -16.24 -9.58 7.04
C ARG A 178 -16.59 -9.08 8.43
N VAL A 179 -17.12 -7.85 8.52
CA VAL A 179 -17.51 -7.24 9.79
C VAL A 179 -19.02 -7.05 9.85
N HIS A 180 -19.59 -6.30 8.91
CA HIS A 180 -21.02 -5.99 8.89
C HIS A 180 -21.49 -5.80 7.45
N ASN A 181 -22.69 -6.33 7.13
CA ASN A 181 -23.24 -6.34 5.77
C ASN A 181 -22.18 -6.94 4.79
N ASN A 182 -21.75 -6.15 3.80
CA ASN A 182 -20.74 -6.54 2.84
C ASN A 182 -19.37 -5.85 3.08
N ASN A 183 -19.25 -5.08 4.16
CA ASN A 183 -17.99 -4.41 4.48
C ASN A 183 -16.96 -5.40 5.02
N VAL A 184 -15.71 -5.21 4.62
CA VAL A 184 -14.58 -6.04 5.04
C VAL A 184 -13.57 -5.19 5.78
N LEU A 185 -13.23 -5.61 6.99
CA LEU A 185 -12.13 -5.06 7.76
C LEU A 185 -10.82 -5.65 7.24
N VAL A 186 -9.86 -4.78 7.02
CA VAL A 186 -8.48 -5.14 6.68
C VAL A 186 -7.59 -4.81 7.85
N LEU A 187 -6.84 -5.80 8.33
CA LEU A 187 -5.74 -5.61 9.27
C LEU A 187 -4.44 -5.99 8.57
N GLY A 188 -3.45 -5.13 8.64
CA GLY A 188 -2.18 -5.35 7.98
C GLY A 188 -0.98 -5.03 8.86
N PHE A 189 0.10 -5.75 8.62
CA PHE A 189 1.42 -5.41 9.09
C PHE A 189 2.36 -5.40 7.89
N LYS A 190 3.07 -4.29 7.70
CA LYS A 190 4.08 -4.15 6.65
C LYS A 190 5.43 -3.87 7.29
N ASN A 191 6.49 -4.37 6.68
CA ASN A 191 7.84 -3.96 7.02
C ASN A 191 8.60 -3.59 5.75
N SER A 192 8.97 -2.33 5.65
CA SER A 192 9.74 -1.82 4.53
C SER A 192 11.22 -1.84 4.86
N PHE A 193 12.01 -2.46 3.99
CA PHE A 193 13.47 -2.50 4.02
C PHE A 193 13.97 -1.57 2.93
N VAL A 194 14.13 -0.29 3.25
CA VAL A 194 14.39 0.77 2.27
C VAL A 194 15.50 1.71 2.72
N LYS A 195 16.18 2.30 1.74
CA LYS A 195 17.18 3.34 2.01
C LYS A 195 16.51 4.64 2.44
N HIS A 196 15.33 4.94 1.87
CA HIS A 196 14.60 6.14 2.16
C HIS A 196 13.09 5.92 2.06
N ASN A 197 12.32 6.50 2.97
CA ASN A 197 10.86 6.50 2.93
C ASN A 197 10.33 7.91 2.65
N PHE A 198 9.97 8.16 1.39
CA PHE A 198 9.53 9.47 0.92
C PHE A 198 8.22 9.95 1.54
N LEU A 199 7.34 9.04 1.92
CA LEU A 199 6.07 9.40 2.54
C LEU A 199 6.28 9.85 3.99
N ALA A 200 7.12 9.14 4.72
CA ALA A 200 7.29 9.41 6.14
C ALA A 200 8.20 10.61 6.43
N TRP A 201 9.19 10.88 5.53
CA TRP A 201 10.10 11.99 5.78
C TRP A 201 10.74 12.57 4.49
N PRO A 202 10.19 13.64 3.94
CA PRO A 202 10.75 14.25 2.73
C PRO A 202 12.05 15.04 2.97
N ALA A 203 12.37 15.42 4.22
CA ALA A 203 13.46 16.36 4.52
C ALA A 203 14.82 15.70 4.76
N PHE A 204 14.86 14.43 5.19
CA PHE A 204 16.13 13.74 5.50
C PHE A 204 16.35 12.58 4.57
N THR A 205 17.37 12.68 3.76
CA THR A 205 17.82 11.64 2.85
C THR A 205 19.14 11.07 3.37
N THR A 206 19.08 9.86 3.94
CA THR A 206 20.25 9.06 4.17
C THR A 206 20.17 7.85 3.25
N PHE A 207 21.09 7.73 2.30
CA PHE A 207 21.14 6.62 1.35
C PHE A 207 22.26 5.62 1.70
N ASP A 208 22.85 5.77 2.87
CA ASP A 208 24.02 5.03 3.32
C ASP A 208 23.73 3.58 3.68
N ARG A 209 22.51 3.31 4.14
CA ARG A 209 22.12 1.97 4.59
C ARG A 209 20.62 1.70 4.36
N ILE A 210 20.22 0.44 4.55
CA ILE A 210 18.84 -0.01 4.51
C ILE A 210 18.26 0.06 5.92
N TYR A 211 17.10 0.70 6.05
CA TYR A 211 16.34 0.80 7.28
C TYR A 211 15.15 -0.14 7.26
N SER A 212 14.84 -0.74 8.42
CA SER A 212 13.62 -1.50 8.65
C SER A 212 12.56 -0.57 9.21
N ILE A 213 11.44 -0.42 8.50
CA ILE A 213 10.37 0.53 8.83
C ILE A 213 9.07 -0.25 8.96
N PRO A 214 8.68 -0.63 10.19
CA PRO A 214 7.41 -1.32 10.42
C PRO A 214 6.23 -0.36 10.32
N GLU A 215 5.13 -0.86 9.77
CA GLU A 215 3.87 -0.15 9.59
C GLU A 215 2.70 -1.04 9.97
N PHE A 216 1.81 -0.54 10.83
CA PHE A 216 0.53 -1.15 11.15
C PHE A 216 -0.58 -0.51 10.34
N TYR A 217 -1.46 -1.31 9.78
CA TYR A 217 -2.46 -0.91 8.81
C TYR A 217 -3.85 -1.39 9.22
N VAL A 218 -4.83 -0.50 9.14
CA VAL A 218 -6.25 -0.80 9.37
C VAL A 218 -7.06 -0.14 8.25
N GLY A 219 -7.83 -0.94 7.51
CA GLY A 219 -8.65 -0.50 6.40
C GLY A 219 -10.07 -1.00 6.47
N LEU A 220 -10.96 -0.33 5.75
CA LEU A 220 -12.34 -0.72 5.53
C LEU A 220 -12.64 -0.71 4.04
N ILE A 221 -12.98 -1.87 3.50
CA ILE A 221 -13.48 -2.03 2.12
C ILE A 221 -14.98 -1.77 2.14
N LEU A 222 -15.42 -0.92 1.21
CA LEU A 222 -16.78 -0.41 1.08
C LEU A 222 -17.55 -1.14 -0.01
#